data_a2397308acfef2fb9ce8eaa910594060
#
_entry.id   a2397308acfef2fb9ce8eaa910594060
#
_cell.length_a   1.000
_cell.length_b   1.000
_cell.length_c   1.000
_cell.angle_alpha   90.00
_cell.angle_beta   90.00
_cell.angle_gamma   90.00
#
_symmetry.space_group_name_H-M   'P 1'
#
loop_
_entity.id
_entity.type
_entity.pdbx_description
1 polymer ?
#
loop_
_entity_poly.entity_id
_entity_poly.type
_entity_poly.pdbx_seq_one_letter_code
_entity_poly.pdbx_strand_id
1 'polypeptide(L)'
;MRAGKYTAVEVAGAYSVEDCWKLVRTHEETGVPCMMLENCCFGRDELMVLNMVRRGLFGEVVHCQGGYRHDLREEVSTGREMRHYRFRNYLYRNCENYPTHELGPIANVLDINRGNRMLTLVSVASKAAGLHEYLLREKGPDYDAAKMNFAQGDVVTTIIKCARGETICLTLDTTLPRAIPAGSMCRGQRACTWRTTRASF
;
A
#
# COMPACT_ATOMS: atom_id res chain seq x y z
N MET A 1 -10.83 21.70 5.24
CA MET A 1 -12.24 21.48 5.58
C MET A 1 -12.81 22.59 6.48
N ARG A 2 -12.22 22.93 7.62
CA ARG A 2 -12.76 23.96 8.54
C ARG A 2 -12.94 25.36 7.93
N ALA A 3 -12.27 25.66 6.83
CA ALA A 3 -12.47 26.87 6.03
C ALA A 3 -13.58 26.74 4.95
N GLY A 4 -14.40 25.71 5.01
CA GLY A 4 -15.45 25.43 4.02
C GLY A 4 -14.96 25.04 2.63
N LYS A 5 -13.68 24.64 2.49
CA LYS A 5 -13.08 24.28 1.21
C LYS A 5 -12.96 22.76 1.06
N TYR A 6 -13.35 22.24 -0.10
CA TYR A 6 -13.09 20.86 -0.47
C TYR A 6 -11.59 20.59 -0.38
N THR A 7 -11.24 19.44 0.18
CA THR A 7 -9.87 19.10 0.49
C THR A 7 -9.49 17.82 -0.25
N ALA A 8 -8.39 17.87 -0.96
CA ALA A 8 -7.75 16.68 -1.51
C ALA A 8 -6.44 16.44 -0.76
N VAL A 9 -6.16 15.19 -0.43
CA VAL A 9 -4.96 14.78 0.31
C VAL A 9 -4.20 13.78 -0.53
N GLU A 10 -2.91 14.02 -0.72
CA GLU A 10 -2.03 13.08 -1.42
C GLU A 10 -1.86 11.78 -0.59
N VAL A 11 -1.52 10.70 -1.26
CA VAL A 11 -1.19 9.43 -0.63
C VAL A 11 0.04 9.61 0.29
N ALA A 12 0.02 9.18 1.56
CA ALA A 12 -0.91 8.24 2.22
C ALA A 12 -2.03 8.88 3.07
N GLY A 13 -2.29 10.17 2.98
CA GLY A 13 -3.36 10.82 3.75
C GLY A 13 -3.03 11.15 5.20
N ALA A 14 -2.46 10.23 5.97
CA ALA A 14 -2.10 10.41 7.39
C ALA A 14 -0.97 9.47 7.82
N TYR A 15 -0.26 9.84 8.90
CA TYR A 15 0.86 9.06 9.46
C TYR A 15 0.55 8.41 10.82
N SER A 16 -0.59 8.73 11.40
CA SER A 16 -1.02 8.18 12.69
C SER A 16 -2.51 7.88 12.70
N VAL A 17 -2.93 6.98 13.59
CA VAL A 17 -4.37 6.71 13.81
C VAL A 17 -5.09 7.97 14.28
N GLU A 18 -4.42 8.81 15.08
CA GLU A 18 -4.99 10.07 15.53
C GLU A 18 -5.28 11.03 14.36
N ASP A 19 -4.37 11.14 13.39
CA ASP A 19 -4.57 11.98 12.22
C ASP A 19 -5.66 11.44 11.30
N CYS A 20 -5.80 10.11 11.17
CA CYS A 20 -6.94 9.51 10.50
C CYS A 20 -8.26 9.93 11.16
N TRP A 21 -8.34 9.85 12.49
CA TRP A 21 -9.52 10.31 13.23
C TRP A 21 -9.78 11.82 13.10
N LYS A 22 -8.74 12.64 13.06
CA LYS A 22 -8.91 14.09 12.81
C LYS A 22 -9.54 14.37 11.44
N LEU A 23 -9.14 13.64 10.40
CA LEU A 23 -9.74 13.77 9.07
C LEU A 23 -11.23 13.41 9.09
N VAL A 24 -11.58 12.26 9.65
CA VAL A 24 -12.98 11.79 9.73
C VAL A 24 -13.83 12.77 10.55
N ARG A 25 -13.41 13.10 11.78
CA ARG A 25 -14.15 14.02 12.65
C ARG A 25 -14.32 15.40 12.03
N THR A 26 -13.28 15.94 11.38
CA THR A 26 -13.39 17.23 10.71
C THR A 26 -14.38 17.18 9.54
N HIS A 27 -14.45 16.07 8.82
CA HIS A 27 -15.49 15.87 7.81
C HIS A 27 -16.89 15.84 8.43
N GLU A 28 -17.08 15.06 9.49
CA GLU A 28 -18.36 14.96 10.21
C GLU A 28 -18.82 16.31 10.81
N GLU A 29 -17.88 17.07 11.40
CA GLU A 29 -18.14 18.40 11.98
C GLU A 29 -18.53 19.44 10.93
N THR A 30 -17.91 19.41 9.76
CA THR A 30 -18.03 20.48 8.77
C THR A 30 -18.94 20.15 7.59
N GLY A 31 -19.23 18.87 7.36
CA GLY A 31 -19.89 18.40 6.14
C GLY A 31 -19.08 18.60 4.85
N VAL A 32 -17.84 19.08 4.96
CA VAL A 32 -16.99 19.38 3.79
C VAL A 32 -16.27 18.13 3.33
N PRO A 33 -16.40 17.74 2.05
CA PRO A 33 -15.72 16.56 1.51
C PRO A 33 -14.21 16.62 1.62
N CYS A 34 -13.62 15.46 1.93
CA CYS A 34 -12.19 15.20 1.88
C CYS A 34 -11.94 13.93 1.06
N MET A 35 -11.04 13.99 0.09
CA MET A 35 -10.70 12.87 -0.79
C MET A 35 -9.20 12.59 -0.72
N MET A 36 -8.83 11.34 -0.47
CA MET A 36 -7.47 10.88 -0.72
C MET A 36 -7.29 10.57 -2.21
N LEU A 37 -6.22 11.11 -2.81
CA LEU A 37 -5.95 11.01 -4.24
C LEU A 37 -5.24 9.69 -4.57
N GLU A 38 -5.89 8.55 -4.29
CA GLU A 38 -5.35 7.23 -4.63
C GLU A 38 -5.52 6.93 -6.12
N ASN A 39 -4.47 7.22 -6.90
CA ASN A 39 -4.50 7.12 -8.36
C ASN A 39 -4.70 5.68 -8.88
N CYS A 40 -4.24 4.67 -8.13
CA CYS A 40 -4.42 3.27 -8.53
C CYS A 40 -5.89 2.82 -8.56
N CYS A 41 -6.79 3.55 -7.90
CA CYS A 41 -8.23 3.30 -8.02
C CYS A 41 -8.80 3.59 -9.41
N PHE A 42 -8.10 4.37 -10.22
CA PHE A 42 -8.56 4.90 -11.51
C PHE A 42 -7.81 4.35 -12.72
N GLY A 43 -6.93 3.38 -12.50
CA GLY A 43 -6.26 2.67 -13.58
C GLY A 43 -7.25 1.89 -14.44
N ARG A 44 -6.97 1.78 -15.75
CA ARG A 44 -7.86 1.10 -16.70
C ARG A 44 -8.19 -0.33 -16.29
N ASP A 45 -7.20 -1.06 -15.82
CA ASP A 45 -7.36 -2.47 -15.46
C ASP A 45 -8.11 -2.61 -14.14
N GLU A 46 -7.85 -1.72 -13.17
CA GLU A 46 -8.59 -1.68 -11.89
C GLU A 46 -10.06 -1.36 -12.12
N LEU A 47 -10.36 -0.38 -12.96
CA LEU A 47 -11.74 -0.04 -13.34
C LEU A 47 -12.42 -1.16 -14.13
N MET A 48 -11.67 -1.87 -14.99
CA MET A 48 -12.18 -3.05 -15.70
C MET A 48 -12.58 -4.15 -14.71
N VAL A 49 -11.70 -4.52 -13.78
CA VAL A 49 -11.98 -5.54 -12.76
C VAL A 49 -13.17 -5.12 -11.90
N LEU A 50 -13.21 -3.88 -11.44
CA LEU A 50 -14.34 -3.34 -10.66
C LEU A 50 -15.66 -3.46 -11.42
N ASN A 51 -15.68 -3.12 -12.70
CA ASN A 51 -16.88 -3.26 -13.54
C ASN A 51 -17.29 -4.73 -13.73
N MET A 52 -16.33 -5.63 -13.93
CA MET A 52 -16.59 -7.07 -14.04
C MET A 52 -17.18 -7.62 -12.74
N VAL A 53 -16.66 -7.23 -11.57
CA VAL A 53 -17.20 -7.63 -10.27
C VAL A 53 -18.63 -7.11 -10.10
N ARG A 54 -18.89 -5.84 -10.39
CA ARG A 54 -20.23 -5.22 -10.33
C ARG A 54 -21.25 -5.88 -11.25
N ARG A 55 -20.80 -6.45 -12.36
CA ARG A 55 -21.62 -7.23 -13.29
C ARG A 55 -21.78 -8.71 -12.87
N GLY A 56 -21.22 -9.11 -11.75
CA GLY A 56 -21.32 -10.46 -11.23
C GLY A 56 -20.52 -11.53 -11.99
N LEU A 57 -19.58 -11.14 -12.86
CA LEU A 57 -18.78 -12.07 -13.66
C LEU A 57 -17.87 -12.96 -12.81
N PHE A 58 -17.45 -12.47 -11.64
CA PHE A 58 -16.65 -13.24 -10.66
C PHE A 58 -17.52 -14.16 -9.78
N GLY A 59 -18.84 -13.99 -9.78
CA GLY A 59 -19.67 -14.56 -8.72
C GLY A 59 -19.35 -13.87 -7.39
N GLU A 60 -19.37 -14.60 -6.30
CA GLU A 60 -18.95 -14.10 -5.00
C GLU A 60 -17.43 -14.00 -4.93
N VAL A 61 -16.92 -12.81 -4.60
CA VAL A 61 -15.47 -12.59 -4.39
C VAL A 61 -15.11 -13.15 -3.03
N VAL A 62 -14.08 -13.97 -2.97
CA VAL A 62 -13.66 -14.67 -1.74
C VAL A 62 -12.28 -14.23 -1.24
N HIS A 63 -11.43 -13.72 -2.14
CA HIS A 63 -10.07 -13.35 -1.82
C HIS A 63 -9.55 -12.28 -2.78
N CYS A 64 -8.83 -11.29 -2.23
CA CYS A 64 -8.06 -10.33 -3.01
C CYS A 64 -6.60 -10.32 -2.54
N GLN A 65 -5.70 -10.09 -3.47
CA GLN A 65 -4.28 -9.97 -3.17
C GLN A 65 -3.69 -8.75 -3.90
N GLY A 66 -2.84 -8.03 -3.23
CA GLY A 66 -2.10 -6.92 -3.80
C GLY A 66 -0.69 -6.81 -3.22
N GLY A 67 0.16 -6.01 -3.83
CA GLY A 67 1.48 -5.81 -3.27
C GLY A 67 2.22 -4.62 -3.87
N TYR A 68 2.77 -3.80 -2.99
CA TYR A 68 3.69 -2.74 -3.35
C TYR A 68 5.10 -3.31 -3.47
N ARG A 69 5.44 -3.71 -4.68
CA ARG A 69 6.64 -4.48 -5.00
C ARG A 69 7.48 -3.71 -6.01
N HIS A 70 8.17 -2.69 -5.55
CA HIS A 70 9.09 -1.86 -6.33
C HIS A 70 10.52 -2.02 -5.83
N ASP A 71 11.50 -1.86 -6.69
CA ASP A 71 12.88 -1.72 -6.25
C ASP A 71 13.12 -0.27 -5.83
N LEU A 72 13.10 -0.03 -4.53
CA LEU A 72 13.32 1.31 -3.95
C LEU A 72 14.69 1.44 -3.27
N ARG A 73 15.60 0.50 -3.51
CA ARG A 73 16.90 0.49 -2.82
C ARG A 73 17.68 1.78 -3.07
N GLU A 74 17.76 2.24 -4.31
CA GLU A 74 18.45 3.49 -4.64
C GLU A 74 17.74 4.72 -4.03
N GLU A 75 16.42 4.81 -4.18
CA GLU A 75 15.63 5.91 -3.65
C GLU A 75 15.74 6.02 -2.12
N VAL A 76 15.68 4.89 -1.42
CA VAL A 76 15.82 4.87 0.05
C VAL A 76 17.27 5.18 0.45
N SER A 77 18.26 4.67 -0.29
CA SER A 77 19.67 4.88 0.03
C SER A 77 20.09 6.33 -0.03
N THR A 78 19.56 7.10 -0.99
CA THR A 78 19.83 8.54 -1.16
C THR A 78 18.80 9.43 -0.45
N GLY A 79 17.88 8.82 0.28
CA GLY A 79 16.74 9.53 0.86
C GLY A 79 17.09 10.58 1.90
N ARG A 80 18.29 10.51 2.54
CA ARG A 80 18.77 11.51 3.48
C ARG A 80 19.16 12.80 2.76
N GLU A 81 19.93 12.69 1.69
CA GLU A 81 20.40 13.80 0.86
C GLU A 81 19.23 14.46 0.13
N MET A 82 18.33 13.65 -0.39
CA MET A 82 17.14 14.09 -1.13
C MET A 82 15.98 14.50 -0.23
N ARG A 83 16.14 14.42 1.09
CA ARG A 83 15.07 14.67 2.11
C ARG A 83 13.81 13.87 1.85
N HIS A 84 13.94 12.65 1.35
CA HIS A 84 12.84 11.80 1.02
C HIS A 84 12.28 11.10 2.27
N TYR A 85 10.95 11.13 2.45
CA TYR A 85 10.26 10.62 3.65
C TYR A 85 10.50 9.12 3.90
N ARG A 86 10.71 8.32 2.85
CA ARG A 86 10.93 6.88 2.95
C ARG A 86 12.16 6.52 3.76
N PHE A 87 13.25 7.25 3.63
CA PHE A 87 14.46 6.99 4.42
C PHE A 87 14.15 6.91 5.92
N ARG A 88 13.43 7.92 6.44
CA ARG A 88 13.03 7.97 7.85
C ARG A 88 12.07 6.86 8.23
N ASN A 89 11.11 6.53 7.36
CA ASN A 89 10.18 5.43 7.60
C ASN A 89 10.92 4.10 7.69
N TYR A 90 11.83 3.80 6.79
CA TYR A 90 12.60 2.55 6.79
C TYR A 90 13.55 2.45 8.00
N LEU A 91 14.11 3.59 8.44
CA LEU A 91 15.01 3.62 9.58
C LEU A 91 14.29 3.32 10.91
N TYR A 92 13.06 3.81 11.09
CA TYR A 92 12.39 3.82 12.40
C TYR A 92 11.10 3.03 12.49
N ARG A 93 10.56 2.53 11.38
CA ARG A 93 9.31 1.77 11.34
C ARG A 93 9.53 0.39 10.76
N ASN A 94 8.69 -0.57 11.17
CA ASN A 94 8.64 -1.92 10.61
C ASN A 94 7.18 -2.30 10.39
N CYS A 95 6.66 -2.01 9.21
CA CYS A 95 5.25 -2.19 8.88
C CYS A 95 5.02 -2.23 7.37
N GLU A 96 3.77 -2.46 6.95
CA GLU A 96 3.33 -2.18 5.59
C GLU A 96 3.34 -0.66 5.37
N ASN A 97 4.42 -0.16 4.75
CA ASN A 97 4.68 1.28 4.64
C ASN A 97 3.84 1.99 3.57
N TYR A 98 3.31 1.25 2.61
CA TYR A 98 2.65 1.85 1.46
C TYR A 98 1.48 1.01 0.94
N PRO A 99 0.45 0.71 1.76
CA PRO A 99 -0.63 -0.20 1.41
C PRO A 99 -1.67 0.38 0.46
N THR A 100 -1.69 1.69 0.24
CA THR A 100 -2.83 2.38 -0.37
C THR A 100 -3.04 2.04 -1.83
N HIS A 101 -1.96 1.84 -2.60
CA HIS A 101 -2.04 1.55 -4.03
C HIS A 101 -2.71 0.22 -4.35
N GLU A 102 -2.53 -0.79 -3.51
CA GLU A 102 -3.23 -2.07 -3.65
C GLU A 102 -4.54 -2.13 -2.87
N LEU A 103 -4.55 -1.55 -1.67
CA LEU A 103 -5.73 -1.61 -0.80
C LEU A 103 -6.88 -0.74 -1.33
N GLY A 104 -6.58 0.40 -1.96
CA GLY A 104 -7.59 1.29 -2.53
C GLY A 104 -8.50 0.59 -3.56
N PRO A 105 -7.94 0.03 -4.65
CA PRO A 105 -8.71 -0.76 -5.61
C PRO A 105 -9.44 -1.95 -4.98
N ILE A 106 -8.80 -2.68 -4.09
CA ILE A 106 -9.40 -3.82 -3.38
C ILE A 106 -10.59 -3.35 -2.52
N ALA A 107 -10.46 -2.24 -1.82
CA ALA A 107 -11.53 -1.67 -1.00
C ALA A 107 -12.76 -1.29 -1.86
N ASN A 108 -12.53 -0.80 -3.08
CA ASN A 108 -13.62 -0.52 -4.03
C ASN A 108 -14.30 -1.81 -4.53
N VAL A 109 -13.52 -2.86 -4.81
CA VAL A 109 -14.04 -4.16 -5.26
C VAL A 109 -14.88 -4.83 -4.16
N LEU A 110 -14.45 -4.72 -2.91
CA LEU A 110 -15.10 -5.37 -1.75
C LEU A 110 -16.13 -4.47 -1.03
N ASP A 111 -16.44 -3.30 -1.56
CA ASP A 111 -17.37 -2.31 -0.95
C ASP A 111 -17.00 -1.97 0.50
N ILE A 112 -15.73 -1.88 0.83
CA ILE A 112 -15.29 -1.52 2.20
C ILE A 112 -15.85 -0.14 2.57
N ASN A 113 -16.45 -0.07 3.77
CA ASN A 113 -17.22 1.06 4.30
C ASN A 113 -18.50 1.41 3.49
N ARG A 114 -18.93 0.51 2.59
CA ARG A 114 -20.17 0.62 1.81
C ARG A 114 -20.99 -0.67 1.89
N GLY A 115 -21.11 -1.23 3.10
CA GLY A 115 -21.81 -2.50 3.37
C GLY A 115 -20.86 -3.66 3.68
N ASN A 116 -19.54 -3.45 3.65
CA ASN A 116 -18.51 -4.36 4.11
C ASN A 116 -17.49 -3.60 4.97
N ARG A 117 -16.69 -4.28 5.77
CA ARG A 117 -15.63 -3.67 6.58
C ARG A 117 -14.51 -4.67 6.88
N MET A 118 -13.32 -4.16 7.14
CA MET A 118 -12.22 -4.94 7.67
C MET A 118 -12.44 -5.19 9.17
N LEU A 119 -12.27 -6.43 9.63
CA LEU A 119 -12.51 -6.84 11.02
C LEU A 119 -11.23 -7.04 11.79
N THR A 120 -10.30 -7.81 11.21
CA THR A 120 -9.04 -8.17 11.86
C THR A 120 -7.90 -8.05 10.87
N LEU A 121 -6.72 -7.73 11.40
CA LEU A 121 -5.49 -7.59 10.63
C LEU A 121 -4.34 -8.26 11.40
N VAL A 122 -3.53 -9.04 10.66
CA VAL A 122 -2.25 -9.56 11.13
C VAL A 122 -1.19 -9.17 10.11
N SER A 123 -0.07 -8.63 10.59
CA SER A 123 1.05 -8.22 9.74
C SER A 123 2.35 -8.78 10.31
N VAL A 124 3.16 -9.40 9.44
CA VAL A 124 4.42 -10.03 9.80
C VAL A 124 5.50 -9.52 8.85
N ALA A 125 6.60 -9.05 9.43
CA ALA A 125 7.77 -8.59 8.69
C ALA A 125 8.90 -9.63 8.75
N SER A 126 9.63 -9.76 7.64
CA SER A 126 10.91 -10.47 7.60
C SER A 126 12.01 -9.70 8.34
N LYS A 127 13.21 -10.26 8.42
CA LYS A 127 14.40 -9.48 8.80
C LYS A 127 14.71 -8.39 7.79
N ALA A 128 15.42 -7.35 8.22
CA ALA A 128 16.01 -6.30 7.37
C ALA A 128 17.44 -6.72 6.99
N ALA A 129 17.71 -6.95 5.73
CA ALA A 129 19.03 -7.36 5.23
C ALA A 129 19.36 -6.75 3.86
N GLY A 130 18.38 -6.70 2.94
CA GLY A 130 18.61 -6.36 1.54
C GLY A 130 19.08 -4.92 1.32
N LEU A 131 18.52 -3.95 2.03
CA LEU A 131 18.94 -2.56 1.91
C LEU A 131 20.37 -2.35 2.42
N HIS A 132 20.73 -2.97 3.55
CA HIS A 132 22.08 -2.87 4.11
C HIS A 132 23.12 -3.46 3.15
N GLU A 133 22.86 -4.65 2.61
CA GLU A 133 23.73 -5.30 1.61
C GLU A 133 23.90 -4.42 0.34
N TYR A 134 22.80 -3.85 -0.14
CA TYR A 134 22.82 -2.92 -1.28
C TYR A 134 23.69 -1.70 -1.00
N LEU A 135 23.55 -1.08 0.17
CA LEU A 135 24.33 0.09 0.59
C LEU A 135 25.85 -0.22 0.66
N LEU A 136 26.21 -1.35 1.25
CA LEU A 136 27.61 -1.78 1.31
C LEU A 136 28.21 -2.00 -0.08
N ARG A 137 27.47 -2.63 -0.96
CA ARG A 137 27.95 -2.96 -2.31
C ARG A 137 28.02 -1.74 -3.22
N GLU A 138 27.00 -0.88 -3.24
CA GLU A 138 26.89 0.20 -4.23
C GLU A 138 27.47 1.53 -3.73
N LYS A 139 27.44 1.79 -2.42
CA LYS A 139 27.91 3.06 -1.84
C LYS A 139 29.18 2.89 -1.00
N GLY A 140 29.50 1.67 -0.60
CA GLY A 140 30.66 1.34 0.22
C GLY A 140 30.44 1.48 1.75
N PRO A 141 31.35 0.89 2.56
CA PRO A 141 31.19 0.83 4.01
C PRO A 141 31.31 2.19 4.72
N ASP A 142 31.90 3.18 4.06
CA ASP A 142 32.06 4.52 4.63
C ASP A 142 30.84 5.42 4.42
N TYR A 143 29.90 5.01 3.60
CA TYR A 143 28.67 5.75 3.40
C TYR A 143 27.81 5.74 4.67
N ASP A 144 27.33 6.93 5.08
CA ASP A 144 26.64 7.10 6.36
C ASP A 144 25.46 6.14 6.57
N ALA A 145 24.64 5.95 5.55
CA ALA A 145 23.48 5.07 5.65
C ALA A 145 23.88 3.58 5.73
N ALA A 146 25.04 3.18 5.23
CA ALA A 146 25.55 1.82 5.36
C ALA A 146 25.91 1.45 6.81
N LYS A 147 26.17 2.46 7.66
CA LYS A 147 26.45 2.30 9.09
C LYS A 147 25.18 2.26 9.96
N MET A 148 24.00 2.43 9.36
CA MET A 148 22.73 2.52 10.08
C MET A 148 22.00 1.17 10.12
N ASN A 149 21.24 0.95 11.19
CA ASN A 149 20.35 -0.21 11.32
C ASN A 149 18.94 0.21 10.92
N PHE A 150 18.45 -0.35 9.81
CA PHE A 150 17.08 -0.12 9.36
C PHE A 150 16.12 -1.05 10.11
N ALA A 151 15.02 -0.50 10.62
CA ALA A 151 14.01 -1.28 11.33
C ALA A 151 13.08 -2.02 10.35
N GLN A 152 12.89 -1.48 9.13
CA GLN A 152 11.97 -2.04 8.14
C GLN A 152 12.45 -3.38 7.62
N GLY A 153 11.67 -4.44 7.84
CA GLY A 153 11.90 -5.75 7.23
C GLY A 153 11.79 -5.69 5.70
N ASP A 154 12.56 -6.54 5.01
CA ASP A 154 12.62 -6.54 3.55
C ASP A 154 11.29 -6.88 2.90
N VAL A 155 10.53 -7.80 3.51
CA VAL A 155 9.19 -8.21 3.09
C VAL A 155 8.24 -8.10 4.26
N VAL A 156 7.10 -7.45 4.03
CA VAL A 156 5.99 -7.45 5.00
C VAL A 156 4.77 -8.08 4.36
N THR A 157 4.18 -9.04 5.04
CA THR A 157 2.93 -9.70 4.60
C THR A 157 1.83 -9.37 5.58
N THR A 158 0.73 -8.82 5.08
CA THR A 158 -0.44 -8.42 5.86
C THR A 158 -1.66 -9.18 5.39
N ILE A 159 -2.36 -9.82 6.31
CA ILE A 159 -3.61 -10.53 6.04
C ILE A 159 -4.73 -9.82 6.78
N ILE A 160 -5.82 -9.51 6.06
CA ILE A 160 -7.01 -8.85 6.58
C ILE A 160 -8.22 -9.75 6.36
N LYS A 161 -9.08 -9.90 7.37
CA LYS A 161 -10.38 -10.56 7.28
C LYS A 161 -11.49 -9.52 7.20
N CYS A 162 -12.40 -9.69 6.25
CA CYS A 162 -13.55 -8.81 6.05
C CYS A 162 -14.85 -9.40 6.62
N ALA A 163 -15.84 -8.55 6.85
CA ALA A 163 -17.10 -8.90 7.52
C ALA A 163 -17.97 -9.86 6.70
N ARG A 164 -17.93 -9.76 5.37
CA ARG A 164 -18.67 -10.68 4.49
C ARG A 164 -17.94 -12.02 4.27
N GLY A 165 -16.77 -12.22 4.88
CA GLY A 165 -16.01 -13.47 4.81
C GLY A 165 -14.79 -13.45 3.91
N GLU A 166 -14.60 -12.42 3.10
CA GLU A 166 -13.42 -12.29 2.22
C GLU A 166 -12.13 -12.11 3.01
N THR A 167 -11.03 -12.45 2.38
CA THR A 167 -9.68 -12.17 2.88
C THR A 167 -8.92 -11.28 1.89
N ILE A 168 -8.05 -10.42 2.45
CA ILE A 168 -7.12 -9.60 1.68
C ILE A 168 -5.71 -9.99 2.10
N CYS A 169 -4.80 -10.19 1.14
CA CYS A 169 -3.39 -10.38 1.38
C CYS A 169 -2.61 -9.23 0.71
N LEU A 170 -1.85 -8.47 1.50
CA LEU A 170 -0.97 -7.41 1.00
C LEU A 170 0.49 -7.81 1.20
N THR A 171 1.36 -7.38 0.29
CA THR A 171 2.80 -7.62 0.40
C THR A 171 3.58 -6.37 0.05
N LEU A 172 4.31 -5.83 1.01
CA LEU A 172 5.38 -4.86 0.78
C LEU A 172 6.69 -5.61 0.49
N ASP A 173 7.38 -5.27 -0.58
CA ASP A 173 8.69 -5.84 -0.93
C ASP A 173 9.45 -4.83 -1.80
N THR A 174 10.39 -4.10 -1.21
CA THR A 174 10.98 -2.91 -1.82
C THR A 174 12.49 -2.81 -1.70
N THR A 175 13.11 -3.74 -0.96
CA THR A 175 14.55 -3.69 -0.63
C THR A 175 15.34 -4.93 -1.08
N LEU A 176 14.70 -5.83 -1.83
CA LEU A 176 15.34 -7.01 -2.41
C LEU A 176 15.45 -6.91 -3.94
N PRO A 177 16.43 -7.60 -4.57
CA PRO A 177 16.51 -7.74 -6.01
C PRO A 177 15.24 -8.36 -6.59
N ARG A 178 14.79 -7.85 -7.72
CA ARG A 178 13.51 -8.29 -8.29
C ARG A 178 13.60 -8.52 -9.79
N ALA A 179 13.16 -9.69 -10.23
CA ALA A 179 13.08 -10.05 -11.63
C ALA A 179 11.70 -9.83 -12.26
N ILE A 180 10.62 -9.69 -11.43
CA ILE A 180 9.23 -9.64 -11.90
C ILE A 180 8.50 -8.45 -11.26
N PRO A 181 7.74 -7.66 -12.05
CA PRO A 181 6.97 -6.53 -11.55
C PRO A 181 5.84 -6.94 -10.59
N ALA A 182 5.39 -5.97 -9.80
CA ALA A 182 4.26 -6.08 -8.89
C ALA A 182 2.96 -6.51 -9.60
N GLY A 183 2.09 -7.23 -8.90
CA GLY A 183 0.81 -7.66 -9.42
C GLY A 183 -0.30 -7.69 -8.38
N SER A 184 -1.53 -7.51 -8.83
CA SER A 184 -2.73 -7.67 -8.02
C SER A 184 -3.60 -8.80 -8.56
N MET A 185 -4.28 -9.51 -7.65
CA MET A 185 -5.15 -10.63 -7.98
C MET A 185 -6.51 -10.44 -7.28
N CYS A 186 -7.59 -10.71 -8.03
CA CYS A 186 -8.93 -10.87 -7.48
C CYS A 186 -9.44 -12.29 -7.81
N ARG A 187 -9.95 -12.98 -6.81
CA ARG A 187 -10.53 -14.32 -6.95
C ARG A 187 -11.97 -14.33 -6.48
N GLY A 188 -12.85 -14.78 -7.36
CA GLY A 188 -14.23 -15.10 -7.07
C GLY A 188 -14.55 -16.54 -7.41
N GLN A 189 -15.78 -16.99 -7.14
CA GLN A 189 -16.23 -18.36 -7.39
C GLN A 189 -16.18 -18.75 -8.88
N ARG A 190 -16.34 -17.79 -9.79
CA ARG A 190 -16.47 -18.03 -11.25
C ARG A 190 -15.32 -17.51 -12.08
N ALA A 191 -14.49 -16.62 -11.54
CA ALA A 191 -13.39 -16.00 -12.28
C ALA A 191 -12.22 -15.62 -11.38
N CYS A 192 -11.04 -15.51 -11.99
CA CYS A 192 -9.83 -14.99 -11.37
C CYS A 192 -9.15 -14.03 -12.33
N THR A 193 -8.63 -12.92 -11.82
CA THR A 193 -7.75 -12.03 -12.57
C THR A 193 -6.39 -11.97 -11.92
N TRP A 194 -5.36 -11.81 -12.76
CA TRP A 194 -4.00 -11.51 -12.34
C TRP A 194 -3.48 -10.34 -13.17
N ARG A 195 -2.93 -9.32 -12.52
CA ARG A 195 -2.24 -8.22 -13.19
C ARG A 195 -0.80 -8.15 -12.75
N THR A 196 0.12 -8.12 -13.72
CA THR A 196 1.48 -7.63 -13.52
C THR A 196 1.50 -6.16 -13.88
N THR A 197 1.74 -5.27 -12.92
CA THR A 197 2.03 -3.86 -13.25
C THR A 197 3.39 -3.79 -13.91
N ARG A 198 3.44 -3.45 -15.20
CA ARG A 198 4.65 -2.91 -15.78
C ARG A 198 4.79 -1.50 -15.23
N ALA A 199 5.78 -1.29 -14.38
CA ALA A 199 6.28 0.05 -14.16
C ALA A 199 6.98 0.46 -15.47
N SER A 200 6.29 1.24 -16.29
CA SER A 200 6.91 2.01 -17.37
C SER A 200 7.27 3.36 -16.75
N PHE A 201 8.55 3.60 -16.57
CA PHE A 201 9.14 4.92 -16.43
C PHE A 201 10.05 5.17 -17.62
#